data_c2d82856e40f39a36a149b26ea4eaa39
#
_entry.id   c2d82856e40f39a36a149b26ea4eaa39
#
_cell.length_a   1.000
_cell.length_b   1.000
_cell.length_c   1.000
_cell.angle_alpha   90.00
_cell.angle_beta   90.00
_cell.angle_gamma   90.00
#
_symmetry.space_group_name_H-M   'P 1'
#
loop_
_entity.id
_entity.type
_entity.pdbx_description
1 polymer ?
#
loop_
_entity_poly.entity_id
_entity_poly.type
_entity_poly.pdbx_seq_one_letter_code
_entity_poly.pdbx_strand_id
1 'polypeptide(L)'
;MENSHSETRLILSLSLQDIDNLAKDLKPRQRMFRFFSLLRHAAETDGTQTKRSIDYSVQTGQVGASHSELAREWNCNRSTVTRFLKELEADGLVKVSTGNVSSVTDIKGLLGWQHGDKVTPNLSSDNELVYQLII
;
A
#
# COMPACT_ATOMS: atom_id res chain seq x y z
N MET A 1 13.31 -10.51 23.63
CA MET A 1 12.58 -9.26 23.44
C MET A 1 11.79 -9.28 22.14
N GLU A 2 10.53 -8.98 22.23
CA GLU A 2 9.68 -9.03 21.06
C GLU A 2 9.88 -7.83 20.17
N ASN A 3 9.78 -8.08 18.88
CA ASN A 3 9.78 -7.03 17.88
C ASN A 3 8.33 -6.62 17.61
N SER A 4 7.94 -5.39 17.99
CA SER A 4 6.58 -4.91 17.79
C SER A 4 6.14 -4.99 16.33
N HIS A 5 7.09 -4.87 15.38
CA HIS A 5 6.81 -4.99 13.97
C HIS A 5 6.28 -6.38 13.58
N SER A 6 6.84 -7.44 14.19
CA SER A 6 6.42 -8.83 13.89
C SER A 6 5.03 -9.13 14.42
N GLU A 7 4.52 -8.36 15.37
CA GLU A 7 3.19 -8.54 15.94
C GLU A 7 2.13 -7.70 15.26
N THR A 8 2.54 -6.78 14.41
CA THR A 8 1.58 -5.95 13.67
C THR A 8 0.86 -6.80 12.63
N ARG A 9 -0.46 -6.74 12.66
CA ARG A 9 -1.30 -7.42 11.68
C ARG A 9 -2.00 -6.41 10.80
N LEU A 10 -2.09 -6.72 9.52
CA LEU A 10 -2.85 -5.92 8.57
C LEU A 10 -4.28 -6.47 8.51
N ILE A 11 -5.25 -5.58 8.44
CA ILE A 11 -6.65 -5.94 8.26
C ILE A 11 -7.00 -5.60 6.83
N LEU A 12 -7.27 -6.63 6.02
CA LEU A 12 -7.48 -6.48 4.60
C LEU A 12 -8.87 -6.96 4.20
N SER A 13 -9.41 -6.34 3.16
CA SER A 13 -10.59 -6.84 2.46
C SER A 13 -10.22 -7.01 1.00
N LEU A 14 -10.17 -8.25 0.55
CA LEU A 14 -9.91 -8.60 -0.84
C LEU A 14 -11.05 -9.46 -1.33
N SER A 15 -11.62 -9.10 -2.49
CA SER A 15 -12.61 -9.95 -3.13
C SER A 15 -11.92 -11.15 -3.77
N LEU A 16 -12.67 -12.17 -4.14
CA LEU A 16 -12.10 -13.28 -4.89
C LEU A 16 -11.55 -12.81 -6.24
N GLN A 17 -12.20 -11.81 -6.84
CA GLN A 17 -11.70 -11.22 -8.07
C GLN A 17 -10.35 -10.53 -7.86
N ASP A 18 -10.17 -9.85 -6.73
CA ASP A 18 -8.88 -9.24 -6.39
C ASP A 18 -7.79 -10.29 -6.30
N ILE A 19 -8.09 -11.42 -5.67
CA ILE A 19 -7.14 -12.53 -5.54
C ILE A 19 -6.80 -13.09 -6.91
N ASP A 20 -7.81 -13.29 -7.77
CA ASP A 20 -7.58 -13.78 -9.13
C ASP A 20 -6.70 -12.80 -9.92
N ASN A 21 -6.94 -11.50 -9.78
CA ASN A 21 -6.15 -10.48 -10.45
C ASN A 21 -4.69 -10.50 -9.98
N LEU A 22 -4.46 -10.73 -8.69
CA LEU A 22 -3.10 -10.82 -8.16
C LEU A 22 -2.39 -12.10 -8.57
N ALA A 23 -3.13 -13.15 -8.88
CA ALA A 23 -2.56 -14.45 -9.24
C ALA A 23 -2.29 -14.62 -10.74
N LYS A 24 -2.76 -13.70 -11.59
CA LYS A 24 -2.66 -13.83 -13.05
C LYS A 24 -1.32 -13.35 -13.60
N ASP A 25 -0.25 -14.07 -13.31
CA ASP A 25 1.10 -13.72 -13.76
C ASP A 25 1.64 -14.71 -14.76
N LEU A 26 2.44 -14.22 -15.71
CA LEU A 26 3.30 -15.08 -16.51
C LEU A 26 4.48 -15.57 -15.69
N LYS A 27 4.93 -14.76 -14.70
CA LYS A 27 5.95 -15.14 -13.75
C LYS A 27 5.28 -15.36 -12.41
N PRO A 28 5.33 -16.57 -11.85
CA PRO A 28 4.63 -16.89 -10.61
C PRO A 28 4.95 -15.94 -9.47
N ARG A 29 3.91 -15.47 -8.81
CA ARG A 29 4.01 -14.67 -7.57
C ARG A 29 4.55 -13.27 -7.72
N GLN A 30 4.85 -12.79 -8.93
CA GLN A 30 5.41 -11.44 -9.07
C GLN A 30 4.42 -10.35 -8.67
N ARG A 31 3.17 -10.47 -9.11
CA ARG A 31 2.13 -9.50 -8.75
C ARG A 31 1.85 -9.52 -7.26
N MET A 32 1.76 -10.71 -6.67
CA MET A 32 1.56 -10.86 -5.22
C MET A 32 2.73 -10.30 -4.42
N PHE A 33 3.96 -10.59 -4.84
CA PHE A 33 5.16 -10.06 -4.19
C PHE A 33 5.15 -8.53 -4.16
N ARG A 34 4.86 -7.91 -5.31
CA ARG A 34 4.84 -6.45 -5.43
C ARG A 34 3.69 -5.84 -4.62
N PHE A 35 2.54 -6.49 -4.63
CA PHE A 35 1.40 -6.03 -3.83
C PHE A 35 1.71 -6.10 -2.33
N PHE A 36 2.32 -7.17 -1.87
CA PHE A 36 2.73 -7.30 -0.47
C PHE A 36 3.79 -6.26 -0.11
N SER A 37 4.69 -5.95 -1.04
CA SER A 37 5.67 -4.89 -0.85
C SER A 37 4.97 -3.53 -0.61
N LEU A 38 3.93 -3.22 -1.40
CA LEU A 38 3.15 -2.01 -1.19
C LEU A 38 2.51 -1.98 0.20
N LEU A 39 1.95 -3.09 0.64
CA LEU A 39 1.34 -3.19 1.97
C LEU A 39 2.37 -2.93 3.08
N ARG A 40 3.59 -3.43 2.93
CA ARG A 40 4.67 -3.21 3.91
C ARG A 40 5.05 -1.74 4.01
N HIS A 41 4.92 -1.00 2.92
CA HIS A 41 5.28 0.43 2.87
C HIS A 41 4.10 1.34 3.18
N ALA A 42 2.92 0.81 3.44
CA ALA A 42 1.76 1.64 3.78
C ALA A 42 1.98 2.30 5.14
N ALA A 43 1.81 3.60 5.20
CA ALA A 43 2.00 4.36 6.43
C ALA A 43 0.86 4.11 7.40
N GLU A 44 1.19 3.71 8.64
CA GLU A 44 0.19 3.52 9.68
C GLU A 44 -0.23 4.85 10.31
N THR A 45 0.67 5.82 10.30
CA THR A 45 0.43 7.16 10.83
C THR A 45 0.87 8.21 9.83
N ASP A 46 0.28 9.39 9.94
CA ASP A 46 0.69 10.52 9.10
C ASP A 46 2.15 10.87 9.40
N GLY A 47 2.88 11.28 8.38
CA GLY A 47 4.26 11.65 8.51
C GLY A 47 4.69 12.60 7.40
N THR A 48 5.97 12.95 7.43
CA THR A 48 6.59 13.79 6.42
C THR A 48 7.83 13.07 5.89
N GLN A 49 7.98 13.08 4.57
CA GLN A 49 9.17 12.55 3.91
C GLN A 49 9.81 13.66 3.10
N THR A 50 11.12 13.55 2.90
CA THR A 50 11.88 14.53 2.12
C THR A 50 12.37 13.87 0.84
N LYS A 51 12.09 14.53 -0.30
CA LYS A 51 12.55 14.08 -1.61
C LYS A 51 13.14 15.26 -2.34
N ARG A 52 14.42 15.15 -2.76
CA ARG A 52 15.13 16.22 -3.46
C ARG A 52 15.06 17.53 -2.68
N SER A 53 15.25 17.46 -1.37
CA SER A 53 15.17 18.59 -0.44
C SER A 53 13.79 19.23 -0.36
N ILE A 54 12.75 18.54 -0.79
CA ILE A 54 11.37 19.01 -0.69
C ILE A 54 10.61 18.07 0.25
N ASP A 55 10.01 18.63 1.29
CA ASP A 55 9.18 17.87 2.22
C ASP A 55 7.80 17.66 1.62
N TYR A 56 7.25 16.47 1.82
CA TYR A 56 5.88 16.17 1.43
C TYR A 56 5.23 15.26 2.46
N SER A 57 3.92 15.39 2.59
CA SER A 57 3.14 14.63 3.56
C SER A 57 2.85 13.22 3.06
N VAL A 58 2.95 12.25 3.96
CA VAL A 58 2.46 10.89 3.74
C VAL A 58 1.34 10.68 4.74
N GLN A 59 0.14 10.42 4.26
CA GLN A 59 -1.01 10.20 5.13
C GLN A 59 -1.17 8.73 5.43
N THR A 60 -1.88 8.45 6.52
CA THR A 60 -2.21 7.07 6.91
C THR A 60 -2.79 6.30 5.73
N GLY A 61 -2.27 5.10 5.50
CA GLY A 61 -2.73 4.23 4.43
C GLY A 61 -2.03 4.43 3.09
N GLN A 62 -1.28 5.52 2.93
CA GLN A 62 -0.56 5.78 1.68
C GLN A 62 0.78 5.06 1.67
N VAL A 63 1.19 4.60 0.48
CA VAL A 63 2.48 3.96 0.31
C VAL A 63 3.58 5.00 0.46
N GLY A 64 4.45 4.81 1.46
CA GLY A 64 5.50 5.76 1.78
C GLY A 64 6.77 5.66 0.94
N ALA A 65 6.91 4.59 0.14
CA ALA A 65 8.09 4.39 -0.69
C ALA A 65 7.94 5.09 -2.03
N SER A 66 9.04 5.68 -2.51
CA SER A 66 9.07 6.28 -3.84
C SER A 66 9.13 5.21 -4.92
N HIS A 67 8.83 5.60 -6.17
CA HIS A 67 8.96 4.68 -7.31
C HIS A 67 10.41 4.20 -7.47
N SER A 68 11.39 5.04 -7.15
CA SER A 68 12.80 4.64 -7.20
C SER A 68 13.12 3.59 -6.15
N GLU A 69 12.59 3.76 -4.94
CA GLU A 69 12.78 2.79 -3.86
C GLU A 69 12.12 1.46 -4.20
N LEU A 70 10.90 1.50 -4.71
CA LEU A 70 10.18 0.29 -5.13
C LEU A 70 10.90 -0.40 -6.30
N ALA A 71 11.42 0.38 -7.25
CA ALA A 71 12.17 -0.18 -8.38
C ALA A 71 13.40 -0.94 -7.90
N ARG A 72 14.10 -0.39 -6.91
CA ARG A 72 15.26 -1.05 -6.33
C ARG A 72 14.86 -2.34 -5.60
N GLU A 73 13.80 -2.28 -4.79
CA GLU A 73 13.31 -3.43 -4.05
C GLU A 73 12.81 -4.53 -4.98
N TRP A 74 12.14 -4.16 -6.08
CA TRP A 74 11.57 -5.11 -7.03
C TRP A 74 12.54 -5.52 -8.12
N ASN A 75 13.75 -4.98 -8.10
CA ASN A 75 14.80 -5.25 -9.09
C ASN A 75 14.30 -4.97 -10.53
N CYS A 76 13.77 -3.80 -10.73
CA CYS A 76 13.26 -3.34 -12.02
C CYS A 76 13.49 -1.84 -12.17
N ASN A 77 13.07 -1.24 -13.29
CA ASN A 77 13.20 0.20 -13.48
C ASN A 77 11.93 0.92 -13.03
N ARG A 78 12.02 2.26 -12.92
CA ARG A 78 10.90 3.08 -12.45
C ARG A 78 9.68 3.00 -13.37
N SER A 79 9.90 2.87 -14.66
CA SER A 79 8.79 2.77 -15.61
C SER A 79 7.99 1.49 -15.40
N THR A 80 8.65 0.41 -14.99
CA THR A 80 7.99 -0.84 -14.66
C THR A 80 7.11 -0.66 -13.41
N VAL A 81 7.61 0.05 -12.39
CA VAL A 81 6.82 0.36 -11.18
C VAL A 81 5.58 1.16 -11.58
N THR A 82 5.75 2.23 -12.35
CA THR A 82 4.64 3.07 -12.77
C THR A 82 3.59 2.29 -13.54
N ARG A 83 4.02 1.44 -14.45
CA ARG A 83 3.11 0.60 -15.25
C ARG A 83 2.37 -0.40 -14.35
N PHE A 84 3.08 -1.04 -13.42
CA PHE A 84 2.47 -2.00 -12.51
C PHE A 84 1.40 -1.35 -11.64
N LEU A 85 1.67 -0.16 -11.11
CA LEU A 85 0.69 0.56 -10.29
C LEU A 85 -0.56 0.91 -11.10
N LYS A 86 -0.40 1.27 -12.37
CA LYS A 86 -1.54 1.52 -13.26
C LYS A 86 -2.35 0.26 -13.51
N GLU A 87 -1.69 -0.89 -13.63
CA GLU A 87 -2.37 -2.17 -13.77
C GLU A 87 -3.20 -2.48 -12.54
N LEU A 88 -2.62 -2.28 -11.35
CA LEU A 88 -3.36 -2.51 -10.10
C LEU A 88 -4.52 -1.53 -9.95
N GLU A 89 -4.34 -0.30 -10.40
CA GLU A 89 -5.42 0.70 -10.37
C GLU A 89 -6.56 0.29 -11.28
N ALA A 90 -6.24 -0.19 -12.48
CA ALA A 90 -7.26 -0.68 -13.42
C ALA A 90 -8.02 -1.88 -12.85
N ASP A 91 -7.35 -2.70 -12.04
CA ASP A 91 -7.98 -3.85 -11.37
C ASP A 91 -8.72 -3.45 -10.08
N GLY A 92 -8.67 -2.18 -9.68
CA GLY A 92 -9.37 -1.69 -8.50
C GLY A 92 -8.67 -1.96 -7.17
N LEU A 93 -7.39 -2.37 -7.19
CA LEU A 93 -6.65 -2.71 -5.98
C LEU A 93 -5.99 -1.50 -5.32
N VAL A 94 -5.64 -0.49 -6.09
CA VAL A 94 -5.04 0.74 -5.59
C VAL A 94 -5.64 1.94 -6.29
N LYS A 95 -5.41 3.13 -5.72
CA LYS A 95 -5.71 4.41 -6.34
C LYS A 95 -4.42 5.21 -6.39
N VAL A 96 -4.03 5.68 -7.57
CA VAL A 96 -2.83 6.48 -7.76
C VAL A 96 -3.22 7.92 -8.03
N SER A 97 -2.70 8.83 -7.22
CA SER A 97 -2.91 10.27 -7.39
C SER A 97 -1.58 10.93 -7.69
N THR A 98 -1.54 11.80 -8.69
CA THR A 98 -0.32 12.49 -9.07
C THR A 98 -0.29 13.89 -8.44
N GLY A 99 0.77 14.15 -7.66
CA GLY A 99 1.00 15.46 -7.08
C GLY A 99 2.15 16.18 -7.78
N ASN A 100 2.45 17.39 -7.32
CA ASN A 100 3.52 18.21 -7.90
C ASN A 100 4.92 17.61 -7.66
N VAL A 101 5.08 16.88 -6.58
CA VAL A 101 6.39 16.33 -6.17
C VAL A 101 6.50 14.85 -6.47
N SER A 102 5.43 14.10 -6.23
CA SER A 102 5.44 12.65 -6.43
C SER A 102 4.01 12.13 -6.57
N SER A 103 3.91 10.90 -7.08
CA SER A 103 2.66 10.16 -7.07
C SER A 103 2.41 9.57 -5.68
N VAL A 104 1.15 9.48 -5.31
CA VAL A 104 0.71 8.89 -4.05
C VAL A 104 -0.16 7.68 -4.37
N THR A 105 0.09 6.57 -3.68
CA THR A 105 -0.65 5.34 -3.89
C THR A 105 -1.40 4.96 -2.61
N ASP A 106 -2.72 4.79 -2.73
CA ASP A 106 -3.58 4.29 -1.66
C ASP A 106 -4.00 2.86 -1.99
N ILE A 107 -3.98 1.98 -0.98
CA ILE A 107 -4.37 0.59 -1.16
C ILE A 107 -5.82 0.44 -0.73
N LYS A 108 -6.72 0.18 -1.68
CA LYS A 108 -8.16 0.22 -1.43
C LYS A 108 -8.67 -0.80 -0.42
N GLY A 109 -8.06 -1.97 -0.38
CA GLY A 109 -8.48 -3.04 0.53
C GLY A 109 -7.82 -2.99 1.90
N LEU A 110 -6.96 -2.01 2.17
CA LEU A 110 -6.31 -1.89 3.47
C LEU A 110 -7.25 -1.19 4.44
N LEU A 111 -7.82 -1.94 5.38
CA LEU A 111 -8.81 -1.42 6.33
C LEU A 111 -8.19 -0.88 7.61
N GLY A 112 -7.04 -1.39 8.02
CA GLY A 112 -6.42 -0.96 9.24
C GLY A 112 -5.29 -1.88 9.70
N TRP A 113 -4.86 -1.65 10.92
CA TRP A 113 -3.78 -2.38 11.57
C TRP A 113 -4.23 -2.86 12.94
N GLN A 114 -3.64 -3.96 13.39
CA GLN A 114 -3.91 -4.50 14.72
C GLN A 114 -2.59 -4.75 15.45
N HIS A 115 -2.49 -4.20 16.66
CA HIS A 115 -1.39 -4.41 17.58
C HIS A 115 -1.96 -5.00 18.86
N GLY A 116 -1.80 -6.31 19.06
CA GLY A 116 -2.46 -6.97 20.17
C GLY A 116 -3.97 -6.81 20.08
N ASP A 117 -4.57 -6.22 21.11
CA ASP A 117 -6.02 -5.97 21.16
C ASP A 117 -6.41 -4.63 20.53
N LYS A 118 -5.44 -3.80 20.18
CA LYS A 118 -5.71 -2.47 19.65
C LYS A 118 -5.82 -2.50 18.13
N VAL A 119 -6.93 -1.98 17.63
CA VAL A 119 -7.18 -1.84 16.19
C VAL A 119 -7.12 -0.37 15.82
N THR A 120 -6.30 -0.06 14.79
CA THR A 120 -6.21 1.30 14.23
C THR A 120 -6.82 1.28 12.85
N PRO A 121 -7.94 1.95 12.61
CA PRO A 121 -8.58 1.96 11.29
C PRO A 121 -7.81 2.84 10.31
N ASN A 122 -7.85 2.48 9.03
CA ASN A 122 -7.31 3.31 7.96
C ASN A 122 -8.36 4.33 7.54
N LEU A 123 -8.35 5.50 8.19
CA LEU A 123 -9.36 6.54 7.96
C LEU A 123 -9.21 7.22 6.60
N SER A 124 -8.10 6.99 5.88
CA SER A 124 -7.95 7.50 4.51
C SER A 124 -8.65 6.63 3.48
N SER A 125 -9.08 5.42 3.86
CA SER A 125 -9.77 4.51 2.96
C SER A 125 -11.21 4.96 2.72
N ASP A 126 -11.67 4.82 1.48
CA ASP A 126 -13.08 5.02 1.12
C ASP A 126 -13.89 3.71 1.22
N ASN A 127 -13.29 2.64 1.72
CA ASN A 127 -13.96 1.36 1.89
C ASN A 127 -14.89 1.43 3.12
N GLU A 128 -16.18 1.18 2.90
CA GLU A 128 -17.17 1.26 3.97
C GLU A 128 -16.91 0.30 5.12
N LEU A 129 -16.22 -0.80 4.88
CA LEU A 129 -15.90 -1.77 5.92
C LEU A 129 -14.99 -1.19 7.01
N VAL A 130 -14.28 -0.10 6.72
CA VAL A 130 -13.44 0.58 7.72
C VAL A 130 -14.28 1.03 8.91
N TYR A 131 -15.52 1.46 8.66
CA TYR A 131 -16.40 1.95 9.74
C TYR A 131 -16.74 0.84 10.75
N GLN A 132 -16.69 -0.41 10.34
CA GLN A 132 -16.93 -1.54 11.25
C GLN A 132 -15.81 -1.71 12.26
N LEU A 133 -14.63 -1.17 11.99
CA LEU A 133 -13.48 -1.23 12.90
C LEU A 133 -13.56 -0.15 13.99
N ILE A 134 -14.40 0.84 13.81
CA ILE A 134 -14.51 1.99 14.73
C ILE A 134 -15.53 1.76 15.83
N ILE A 135 -16.47 0.84 15.59
CA ILE A 135 -17.57 0.56 16.51
C ILE A 135 -17.15 -0.33 17.68
#